data_e1fd97968e726ab49fde2fe8be0cdee7
#
_entry.id   e1fd97968e726ab49fde2fe8be0cdee7
#
_cell.length_a   1.000
_cell.length_b   1.000
_cell.length_c   1.000
_cell.angle_alpha   90.00
_cell.angle_beta   90.00
_cell.angle_gamma   90.00
#
_symmetry.space_group_name_H-M   'P 1'
#
loop_
_entity.id
_entity.type
_entity.pdbx_description
1 polymer ?
#
loop_
_entity_poly.entity_id
_entity_poly.type
_entity_poly.pdbx_seq_one_letter_code
_entity_poly.pdbx_strand_id
1 'polypeptide(L)'
;FTECWRILEPGGRIAINVANLGRKPYRSLSADITRILQEDIGFLLRGEIIWVKAEGASGSCAWGSFQSASNPVLRDVTERVIVASKLRFDRSLTKKQRASRGLPHIDSIQKEDFLSWTIDTWRFRPESAKKIGHPAPFPLELPKRLIQLYSYEGDLIVDPFCGSGTTAVAAKSANRHYVGYDLNPEYISLAKKRLQDN
;
A
#
# COMPACT_ATOMS: atom_id res chain seq x y z
N PHE A 1 7.35 6.77 10.39
CA PHE A 1 8.18 6.17 9.32
C PHE A 1 9.63 5.92 9.75
N THR A 2 10.17 6.64 10.73
CA THR A 2 11.53 6.42 11.27
C THR A 2 11.72 4.98 11.77
N GLU A 3 10.72 4.41 12.48
CA GLU A 3 10.77 3.02 12.91
C GLU A 3 10.71 2.03 11.74
N CYS A 4 9.96 2.35 10.69
CA CYS A 4 9.97 1.54 9.46
C CYS A 4 11.38 1.55 8.83
N TRP A 5 12.03 2.72 8.78
CA TRP A 5 13.42 2.82 8.35
C TRP A 5 14.35 1.98 9.21
N ARG A 6 14.22 2.05 10.54
CA ARG A 6 15.07 1.30 11.45
C ARG A 6 15.01 -0.21 11.20
N ILE A 7 13.82 -0.77 11.07
CA ILE A 7 13.61 -2.23 10.95
C ILE A 7 13.81 -2.79 9.53
N LEU A 8 13.66 -1.98 8.48
CA LEU A 8 13.86 -2.45 7.11
C LEU A 8 15.33 -2.84 6.88
N GLU A 9 15.55 -3.95 6.16
CA GLU A 9 16.87 -4.30 5.64
C GLU A 9 17.30 -3.32 4.52
N PRO A 10 18.61 -3.16 4.25
CA PRO A 10 19.06 -2.40 3.08
C PRO A 10 18.49 -2.99 1.79
N GLY A 11 17.85 -2.13 0.98
CA GLY A 11 17.08 -2.54 -0.19
C GLY A 11 15.69 -3.08 0.13
N GLY A 12 15.27 -3.07 1.39
CA GLY A 12 13.86 -3.28 1.80
C GLY A 12 12.96 -2.16 1.29
N ARG A 13 11.68 -2.44 1.08
CA ARG A 13 10.73 -1.50 0.49
C ARG A 13 9.66 -1.10 1.50
N ILE A 14 9.24 0.15 1.39
CA ILE A 14 8.05 0.67 2.03
C ILE A 14 7.06 1.10 0.95
N ALA A 15 5.78 0.80 1.15
CA ALA A 15 4.69 1.27 0.30
C ALA A 15 3.62 1.92 1.18
N ILE A 16 3.25 3.15 0.87
CA ILE A 16 2.32 3.94 1.67
C ILE A 16 1.17 4.38 0.81
N ASN A 17 -0.03 3.87 1.13
CA ASN A 17 -1.27 4.26 0.45
C ASN A 17 -1.92 5.43 1.17
N VAL A 18 -2.19 6.51 0.45
CA VAL A 18 -2.85 7.72 0.98
C VAL A 18 -3.87 8.30 0.01
N ALA A 19 -4.95 8.83 0.57
CA ALA A 19 -5.86 9.71 -0.13
C ALA A 19 -5.47 11.17 0.16
N ASN A 20 -5.40 11.99 -0.87
CA ASN A 20 -5.28 13.42 -0.70
C ASN A 20 -6.59 13.99 -0.16
N LEU A 21 -6.52 15.01 0.69
CA LEU A 21 -7.71 15.54 1.34
C LEU A 21 -8.30 16.71 0.52
N GLY A 22 -9.49 16.51 -0.04
CA GLY A 22 -10.27 17.51 -0.75
C GLY A 22 -10.87 18.61 0.14
N ARG A 23 -10.14 19.08 1.16
CA ARG A 23 -10.57 20.15 2.06
C ARG A 23 -10.28 21.53 1.45
N LYS A 24 -10.83 22.55 2.05
CA LYS A 24 -10.54 23.95 1.68
C LYS A 24 -9.64 24.58 2.76
N PRO A 25 -8.37 24.87 2.45
CA PRO A 25 -7.66 24.57 1.20
C PRO A 25 -7.37 23.05 1.03
N TYR A 26 -7.19 22.63 -0.24
CA TYR A 26 -6.75 21.27 -0.58
C TYR A 26 -5.37 20.97 0.02
N ARG A 27 -5.19 19.77 0.60
CA ARG A 27 -3.90 19.32 1.10
C ARG A 27 -3.47 18.03 0.40
N SER A 28 -2.33 18.09 -0.26
CA SER A 28 -1.70 16.93 -0.88
C SER A 28 -0.90 16.12 0.17
N LEU A 29 -1.55 15.15 0.82
CA LEU A 29 -0.85 14.25 1.75
C LEU A 29 0.23 13.42 1.07
N SER A 30 0.04 13.06 -0.21
CA SER A 30 1.07 12.35 -0.97
C SER A 30 2.36 13.17 -1.09
N ALA A 31 2.25 14.48 -1.33
CA ALA A 31 3.40 15.38 -1.37
C ALA A 31 4.09 15.49 0.01
N ASP A 32 3.32 15.63 1.08
CA ASP A 32 3.86 15.69 2.44
C ASP A 32 4.64 14.40 2.77
N ILE A 33 4.06 13.23 2.47
CA ILE A 33 4.70 11.93 2.73
C ILE A 33 5.94 11.74 1.87
N THR A 34 5.88 12.09 0.59
CA THR A 34 7.03 12.04 -0.32
C THR A 34 8.20 12.85 0.24
N ARG A 35 7.95 14.09 0.67
CA ARG A 35 8.97 14.94 1.29
C ARG A 35 9.53 14.32 2.56
N ILE A 36 8.67 13.86 3.48
CA ILE A 36 9.10 13.22 4.73
C ILE A 36 9.98 11.98 4.45
N LEU A 37 9.57 11.13 3.52
CA LEU A 37 10.33 9.93 3.20
C LEU A 37 11.70 10.27 2.60
N GLN A 38 11.73 11.20 1.65
CA GLN A 38 12.93 11.54 0.87
C GLN A 38 13.87 12.47 1.63
N GLU A 39 13.36 13.57 2.18
CA GLU A 39 14.18 14.64 2.76
C GLU A 39 14.44 14.43 4.25
N ASP A 40 13.40 14.08 5.03
CA ASP A 40 13.53 14.00 6.48
C ASP A 40 14.14 12.65 6.94
N ILE A 41 13.88 11.53 6.19
CA ILE A 41 14.31 10.19 6.59
C ILE A 41 15.40 9.61 5.66
N GLY A 42 15.40 9.98 4.38
CA GLY A 42 16.40 9.55 3.42
C GLY A 42 16.07 8.26 2.65
N PHE A 43 14.77 7.93 2.51
CA PHE A 43 14.35 6.87 1.61
C PHE A 43 14.62 7.24 0.14
N LEU A 44 14.97 6.25 -0.66
CA LEU A 44 15.08 6.39 -2.11
C LEU A 44 13.71 6.11 -2.73
N LEU A 45 13.07 7.12 -3.30
CA LEU A 45 11.79 6.96 -3.97
C LEU A 45 11.94 6.06 -5.20
N ARG A 46 11.01 5.11 -5.36
CA ARG A 46 10.92 4.23 -6.53
C ARG A 46 9.90 4.73 -7.54
N GLY A 47 8.84 5.36 -7.06
CA GLY A 47 7.76 5.90 -7.84
C GLY A 47 6.47 6.04 -7.03
N GLU A 48 5.45 6.49 -7.70
CA GLU A 48 4.10 6.64 -7.17
C GLU A 48 3.13 5.88 -8.08
N ILE A 49 2.23 5.10 -7.49
CA ILE A 49 1.16 4.41 -8.20
C ILE A 49 -0.14 5.16 -7.95
N ILE A 50 -0.87 5.46 -9.01
CA ILE A 50 -2.20 6.08 -8.95
C ILE A 50 -3.24 4.96 -8.95
N TRP A 51 -3.83 4.70 -7.79
CA TRP A 51 -4.95 3.78 -7.71
C TRP A 51 -6.26 4.50 -8.01
N VAL A 52 -6.85 4.19 -9.16
CA VAL A 52 -8.16 4.69 -9.59
C VAL A 52 -9.26 3.81 -9.00
N LYS A 53 -9.99 4.35 -8.01
CA LYS A 53 -11.04 3.63 -7.26
C LYS A 53 -12.37 3.58 -7.98
N ALA A 54 -12.67 4.60 -8.77
CA ALA A 54 -13.94 4.75 -9.48
C ALA A 54 -13.73 5.45 -10.82
N GLU A 55 -14.53 5.05 -11.81
CA GLU A 55 -14.66 5.77 -13.07
C GLU A 55 -15.96 6.59 -13.04
N GLY A 56 -15.87 7.85 -13.48
CA GLY A 56 -17.01 8.73 -13.59
C GLY A 56 -17.50 9.35 -12.27
N ALA A 57 -18.78 9.67 -12.22
CA ALA A 57 -19.40 10.58 -11.24
C ALA A 57 -19.80 9.98 -9.89
N SER A 58 -19.42 8.75 -9.58
CA SER A 58 -19.88 8.01 -8.39
C SER A 58 -19.22 8.43 -7.06
N GLY A 59 -18.42 9.48 -7.03
CA GLY A 59 -17.86 10.02 -5.79
C GLY A 59 -18.91 10.77 -4.97
N SER A 60 -18.91 10.58 -3.66
CA SER A 60 -19.85 11.21 -2.70
C SER A 60 -19.57 12.69 -2.39
N CYS A 61 -18.77 13.37 -3.18
CA CYS A 61 -18.38 14.74 -2.89
C CYS A 61 -19.29 15.76 -3.56
N ALA A 62 -19.50 16.87 -2.86
CA ALA A 62 -20.23 18.00 -3.37
C ALA A 62 -19.57 18.58 -4.62
N TRP A 63 -20.39 18.92 -5.61
CA TRP A 63 -19.96 19.49 -6.90
C TRP A 63 -19.39 20.91 -6.79
N GLY A 64 -19.59 21.56 -5.66
CA GLY A 64 -19.44 22.99 -5.55
C GLY A 64 -20.55 23.71 -6.33
N SER A 65 -20.19 24.56 -7.28
CA SER A 65 -21.16 25.15 -8.22
C SER A 65 -21.35 24.17 -9.40
N PHE A 66 -22.57 23.63 -9.55
CA PHE A 66 -22.90 22.76 -10.66
C PHE A 66 -23.08 23.59 -11.95
N GLN A 67 -22.40 23.17 -13.02
CA GLN A 67 -22.43 23.85 -14.34
C GLN A 67 -22.11 25.35 -14.30
N SER A 68 -21.35 25.80 -13.31
CA SER A 68 -20.97 27.22 -13.15
C SER A 68 -19.49 27.34 -12.82
N ALA A 69 -18.81 28.26 -13.43
CA ALA A 69 -17.40 28.55 -13.17
C ALA A 69 -17.14 29.28 -11.83
N SER A 70 -18.19 29.58 -11.05
CA SER A 70 -18.05 30.34 -9.80
C SER A 70 -17.24 29.58 -8.73
N ASN A 71 -17.43 28.26 -8.60
CA ASN A 71 -16.70 27.45 -7.62
C ASN A 71 -16.85 25.93 -7.89
N PRO A 72 -16.44 25.40 -9.04
CA PRO A 72 -16.46 23.96 -9.28
C PRO A 72 -15.45 23.27 -8.37
N VAL A 73 -15.79 22.08 -7.86
CA VAL A 73 -14.94 21.26 -6.98
C VAL A 73 -14.49 20.00 -7.71
N LEU A 74 -13.17 19.73 -7.69
CA LEU A 74 -12.61 18.48 -8.18
C LEU A 74 -12.95 17.35 -7.21
N ARG A 75 -13.38 16.21 -7.74
CA ARG A 75 -13.75 15.03 -6.95
C ARG A 75 -12.63 14.02 -6.97
N ASP A 76 -12.20 13.60 -5.79
CA ASP A 76 -11.14 12.61 -5.64
C ASP A 76 -11.68 11.20 -5.89
N VAL A 77 -11.23 10.60 -6.97
CA VAL A 77 -11.53 9.21 -7.34
C VAL A 77 -10.29 8.32 -7.29
N THR A 78 -9.18 8.86 -6.77
CA THR A 78 -7.89 8.18 -6.72
C THR A 78 -7.30 8.16 -5.32
N GLU A 79 -6.42 7.19 -5.06
CA GLU A 79 -5.44 7.22 -3.99
C GLU A 79 -4.03 7.08 -4.56
N ARG A 80 -3.03 7.39 -3.75
CA ARG A 80 -1.63 7.37 -4.15
C ARG A 80 -0.88 6.35 -3.31
N VAL A 81 -0.14 5.46 -3.98
CA VAL A 81 0.77 4.53 -3.31
C VAL A 81 2.19 4.98 -3.58
N ILE A 82 2.83 5.56 -2.57
CA ILE A 82 4.23 5.99 -2.65
C ILE A 82 5.11 4.78 -2.32
N VAL A 83 6.02 4.43 -3.22
CA VAL A 83 6.93 3.30 -3.02
C VAL A 83 8.36 3.81 -2.90
N ALA A 84 9.06 3.37 -1.86
CA ALA A 84 10.44 3.76 -1.60
C ALA A 84 11.29 2.60 -1.09
N SER A 85 12.61 2.73 -1.18
CA SER A 85 13.59 1.74 -0.72
C SER A 85 14.55 2.35 0.29
N LYS A 86 15.00 1.54 1.24
CA LYS A 86 16.03 1.92 2.20
C LYS A 86 17.44 1.76 1.59
N LEU A 87 18.21 2.83 1.57
CA LEU A 87 19.64 2.91 1.20
C LEU A 87 19.99 2.53 -0.24
N ARG A 88 19.29 1.60 -0.88
CA ARG A 88 19.58 1.11 -2.23
C ARG A 88 18.33 0.60 -2.93
N PHE A 89 18.30 0.61 -4.26
CA PHE A 89 17.13 0.16 -5.03
C PHE A 89 17.01 -1.37 -5.11
N ASP A 90 18.11 -2.08 -5.29
CA ASP A 90 18.15 -3.54 -5.32
C ASP A 90 18.23 -4.14 -3.91
N ARG A 91 17.97 -5.43 -3.78
CA ARG A 91 18.16 -6.16 -2.52
C ARG A 91 19.68 -6.23 -2.23
N SER A 92 20.04 -6.16 -0.96
CA SER A 92 21.45 -6.18 -0.51
C SER A 92 22.18 -7.47 -0.89
N LEU A 93 21.45 -8.58 -1.00
CA LEU A 93 21.96 -9.88 -1.40
C LEU A 93 21.27 -10.32 -2.69
N THR A 94 22.05 -10.87 -3.62
CA THR A 94 21.51 -11.52 -4.83
C THR A 94 20.71 -12.77 -4.46
N LYS A 95 19.85 -13.26 -5.36
CA LYS A 95 19.10 -14.51 -5.15
C LYS A 95 20.02 -15.69 -4.81
N LYS A 96 21.16 -15.82 -5.50
CA LYS A 96 22.15 -16.88 -5.24
C LYS A 96 22.74 -16.78 -3.83
N GLN A 97 23.10 -15.56 -3.39
CA GLN A 97 23.60 -15.35 -2.04
C GLN A 97 22.52 -15.58 -0.96
N ARG A 98 21.27 -15.24 -1.24
CA ARG A 98 20.15 -15.51 -0.34
C ARG A 98 19.91 -17.03 -0.22
N ALA A 99 19.88 -17.74 -1.35
CA ALA A 99 19.75 -19.19 -1.38
C ALA A 99 20.84 -19.91 -0.56
N SER A 100 22.12 -19.53 -0.76
CA SER A 100 23.24 -20.12 -0.04
C SER A 100 23.22 -19.86 1.48
N ARG A 101 22.45 -18.88 1.94
CA ARG A 101 22.27 -18.53 3.35
C ARG A 101 20.94 -19.02 3.93
N GLY A 102 20.16 -19.79 3.18
CA GLY A 102 18.84 -20.26 3.60
C GLY A 102 17.80 -19.13 3.76
N LEU A 103 18.01 -17.99 3.10
CA LEU A 103 17.11 -16.85 3.16
C LEU A 103 16.07 -16.90 2.01
N PRO A 104 14.88 -16.28 2.18
CA PRO A 104 13.88 -16.14 1.14
C PRO A 104 14.44 -15.61 -0.18
N HIS A 105 14.20 -16.29 -1.30
CA HIS A 105 14.77 -15.96 -2.61
C HIS A 105 13.88 -16.34 -3.81
N ILE A 106 12.68 -16.86 -3.56
CA ILE A 106 11.76 -17.34 -4.59
C ILE A 106 10.76 -16.24 -4.93
N ASP A 107 10.68 -15.87 -6.22
CA ASP A 107 9.59 -15.01 -6.71
C ASP A 107 8.35 -15.85 -6.99
N SER A 108 7.18 -15.35 -6.63
CA SER A 108 5.88 -15.99 -6.91
C SER A 108 5.07 -15.25 -7.97
N ILE A 109 5.52 -14.06 -8.40
CA ILE A 109 4.80 -13.27 -9.39
C ILE A 109 4.90 -13.90 -10.79
N GLN A 110 3.75 -13.98 -11.49
CA GLN A 110 3.72 -14.45 -12.86
C GLN A 110 4.12 -13.32 -13.82
N LYS A 111 4.57 -13.69 -15.03
CA LYS A 111 5.05 -12.73 -16.04
C LYS A 111 3.97 -11.70 -16.42
N GLU A 112 2.76 -12.16 -16.64
CA GLU A 112 1.61 -11.33 -17.05
C GLU A 112 1.25 -10.33 -15.94
N ASP A 113 1.24 -10.78 -14.69
CA ASP A 113 1.02 -9.94 -13.51
C ASP A 113 2.15 -8.90 -13.37
N PHE A 114 3.40 -9.31 -13.51
CA PHE A 114 4.53 -8.40 -13.46
C PHE A 114 4.41 -7.28 -14.49
N LEU A 115 4.13 -7.61 -15.74
CA LEU A 115 3.97 -6.63 -16.83
C LEU A 115 2.79 -5.67 -16.58
N SER A 116 1.69 -6.16 -16.03
CA SER A 116 0.51 -5.34 -15.75
C SER A 116 0.61 -4.52 -14.46
N TRP A 117 1.34 -5.02 -13.45
CA TRP A 117 1.43 -4.36 -12.15
C TRP A 117 2.61 -3.39 -12.01
N THR A 118 3.56 -3.42 -12.94
CA THR A 118 4.65 -2.42 -13.00
C THR A 118 4.26 -1.12 -13.71
N ILE A 119 3.01 -1.00 -14.15
CA ILE A 119 2.43 0.26 -14.65
C ILE A 119 2.04 1.13 -13.45
N ASP A 120 2.25 2.42 -13.55
CA ASP A 120 2.01 3.41 -12.48
C ASP A 120 0.53 3.74 -12.25
N THR A 121 -0.39 3.13 -12.98
CA THR A 121 -1.83 3.35 -12.86
C THR A 121 -2.54 2.02 -12.65
N TRP A 122 -3.18 1.85 -11.48
CA TRP A 122 -3.96 0.68 -11.15
C TRP A 122 -5.45 1.00 -11.12
N ARG A 123 -6.28 0.11 -11.71
CA ARG A 123 -7.74 0.27 -11.79
C ARG A 123 -8.41 -0.95 -11.18
N PHE A 124 -8.96 -0.79 -10.00
CA PHE A 124 -9.83 -1.79 -9.36
C PHE A 124 -10.70 -1.13 -8.30
N ARG A 125 -11.85 -1.74 -8.02
CA ARG A 125 -12.86 -1.19 -7.12
C ARG A 125 -12.39 -1.22 -5.66
N PRO A 126 -12.78 -0.21 -4.84
CA PRO A 126 -12.56 -0.24 -3.41
C PRO A 126 -13.40 -1.35 -2.76
N GLU A 127 -12.97 -1.76 -1.58
CA GLU A 127 -13.73 -2.72 -0.77
C GLU A 127 -14.88 -2.01 -0.03
N SER A 128 -15.94 -2.76 0.30
CA SER A 128 -17.08 -2.23 1.02
C SER A 128 -16.79 -2.17 2.53
N ALA A 129 -16.83 -0.96 3.11
CA ALA A 129 -16.67 -0.74 4.54
C ALA A 129 -17.68 -1.55 5.37
N LYS A 130 -18.95 -1.65 4.90
CA LYS A 130 -20.01 -2.43 5.56
C LYS A 130 -19.69 -3.93 5.60
N LYS A 131 -19.08 -4.46 4.54
CA LYS A 131 -18.75 -5.89 4.42
C LYS A 131 -17.57 -6.28 5.33
N ILE A 132 -16.62 -5.39 5.49
CA ILE A 132 -15.37 -5.65 6.23
C ILE A 132 -15.49 -5.26 7.72
N GLY A 133 -16.42 -4.36 8.10
CA GLY A 133 -16.50 -3.84 9.47
C GLY A 133 -15.39 -2.84 9.83
N HIS A 134 -14.77 -2.22 8.83
CA HIS A 134 -13.72 -1.21 9.01
C HIS A 134 -14.07 0.04 8.18
N PRO A 135 -13.88 1.27 8.67
CA PRO A 135 -14.36 2.49 8.02
C PRO A 135 -13.65 2.81 6.69
N ALA A 136 -12.43 2.36 6.48
CA ALA A 136 -11.65 2.63 5.29
C ALA A 136 -10.82 1.42 4.83
N PRO A 137 -11.46 0.27 4.47
CA PRO A 137 -10.73 -0.89 4.02
C PRO A 137 -10.26 -0.67 2.57
N PHE A 138 -9.00 -0.94 2.29
CA PHE A 138 -8.57 -1.14 0.91
C PHE A 138 -8.77 -2.60 0.49
N PRO A 139 -8.99 -2.88 -0.81
CA PRO A 139 -9.21 -4.23 -1.30
C PRO A 139 -7.94 -5.08 -1.19
N LEU A 140 -8.11 -6.39 -1.09
CA LEU A 140 -7.03 -7.38 -1.00
C LEU A 140 -6.04 -7.27 -2.18
N GLU A 141 -6.52 -6.85 -3.33
CA GLU A 141 -5.75 -6.68 -4.56
C GLU A 141 -4.59 -5.69 -4.39
N LEU A 142 -4.77 -4.63 -3.61
CA LEU A 142 -3.74 -3.61 -3.40
C LEU A 142 -2.49 -4.18 -2.70
N PRO A 143 -2.57 -4.74 -1.47
CA PRO A 143 -1.41 -5.32 -0.81
C PRO A 143 -0.90 -6.57 -1.53
N LYS A 144 -1.75 -7.38 -2.18
CA LYS A 144 -1.34 -8.54 -2.97
C LYS A 144 -0.35 -8.15 -4.05
N ARG A 145 -0.64 -7.13 -4.86
CA ARG A 145 0.26 -6.65 -5.91
C ARG A 145 1.59 -6.16 -5.34
N LEU A 146 1.54 -5.32 -4.30
CA LEU A 146 2.74 -4.79 -3.66
C LEU A 146 3.62 -5.89 -3.06
N ILE A 147 3.01 -6.86 -2.38
CA ILE A 147 3.73 -7.99 -1.77
C ILE A 147 4.43 -8.84 -2.84
N GLN A 148 3.74 -9.18 -3.91
CA GLN A 148 4.33 -9.99 -4.99
C GLN A 148 5.39 -9.24 -5.79
N LEU A 149 5.22 -7.93 -6.03
CA LEU A 149 6.22 -7.11 -6.72
C LEU A 149 7.50 -6.91 -5.89
N TYR A 150 7.40 -6.85 -4.56
CA TYR A 150 8.48 -6.33 -3.73
C TYR A 150 9.02 -7.28 -2.66
N SER A 151 8.51 -8.52 -2.60
CA SER A 151 9.00 -9.52 -1.63
C SER A 151 9.14 -10.91 -2.24
N TYR A 152 10.01 -11.73 -1.66
CA TYR A 152 10.11 -13.16 -1.95
C TYR A 152 9.16 -13.97 -1.07
N GLU A 153 8.83 -15.20 -1.48
CA GLU A 153 8.15 -16.15 -0.58
C GLU A 153 8.99 -16.36 0.69
N GLY A 154 8.32 -16.35 1.84
CA GLY A 154 8.96 -16.44 3.15
C GLY A 154 9.54 -15.12 3.68
N ASP A 155 9.52 -14.00 2.92
CA ASP A 155 9.87 -12.68 3.46
C ASP A 155 8.84 -12.24 4.52
N LEU A 156 9.26 -11.38 5.44
CA LEU A 156 8.40 -10.77 6.46
C LEU A 156 7.77 -9.47 5.94
N ILE A 157 6.45 -9.40 5.99
CA ILE A 157 5.64 -8.21 5.71
C ILE A 157 5.22 -7.58 7.03
N VAL A 158 5.48 -6.29 7.19
CA VAL A 158 5.10 -5.53 8.39
C VAL A 158 4.10 -4.45 8.02
N ASP A 159 2.95 -4.41 8.71
CA ASP A 159 1.95 -3.35 8.57
C ASP A 159 1.74 -2.67 9.94
N PRO A 160 2.29 -1.46 10.15
CA PRO A 160 2.17 -0.75 11.44
C PRO A 160 0.79 -0.12 11.67
N PHE A 161 -0.14 -0.21 10.69
CA PHE A 161 -1.50 0.32 10.74
C PHE A 161 -2.47 -0.70 10.15
N CYS A 162 -2.39 -1.94 10.63
CA CYS A 162 -2.99 -3.10 9.94
C CYS A 162 -4.52 -3.11 9.90
N GLY A 163 -5.20 -2.32 10.73
CA GLY A 163 -6.66 -2.26 10.78
C GLY A 163 -7.26 -3.67 10.86
N SER A 164 -8.16 -3.97 9.93
CA SER A 164 -8.81 -5.29 9.81
C SER A 164 -7.93 -6.40 9.22
N GLY A 165 -6.61 -6.17 9.03
CA GLY A 165 -5.63 -7.20 8.67
C GLY A 165 -5.59 -7.55 7.18
N THR A 166 -6.03 -6.68 6.27
CA THR A 166 -6.03 -6.97 4.82
C THR A 166 -4.63 -7.29 4.29
N THR A 167 -3.60 -6.55 4.74
CA THR A 167 -2.19 -6.82 4.40
C THR A 167 -1.74 -8.19 4.91
N ALA A 168 -2.12 -8.58 6.13
CA ALA A 168 -1.75 -9.86 6.70
C ALA A 168 -2.40 -11.04 5.96
N VAL A 169 -3.68 -10.90 5.56
CA VAL A 169 -4.37 -11.90 4.72
C VAL A 169 -3.68 -12.03 3.37
N ALA A 170 -3.32 -10.91 2.72
CA ALA A 170 -2.58 -10.92 1.46
C ALA A 170 -1.21 -11.60 1.59
N ALA A 171 -0.48 -11.32 2.67
CA ALA A 171 0.82 -11.92 2.93
C ALA A 171 0.72 -13.43 3.15
N LYS A 172 -0.24 -13.88 3.97
CA LYS A 172 -0.51 -15.31 4.20
C LYS A 172 -0.84 -16.02 2.90
N SER A 173 -1.76 -15.49 2.10
CA SER A 173 -2.17 -16.08 0.81
C SER A 173 -1.04 -16.13 -0.22
N ALA A 174 -0.01 -15.31 -0.05
CA ALA A 174 1.15 -15.24 -0.92
C ALA A 174 2.39 -15.98 -0.34
N ASN A 175 2.23 -16.81 0.70
CA ASN A 175 3.31 -17.52 1.40
C ASN A 175 4.39 -16.57 1.98
N ARG A 176 3.97 -15.44 2.55
CA ARG A 176 4.85 -14.52 3.30
C ARG A 176 4.51 -14.57 4.78
N HIS A 177 5.51 -14.35 5.62
CA HIS A 177 5.28 -14.06 7.03
C HIS A 177 4.71 -12.64 7.19
N TYR A 178 3.99 -12.40 8.27
CA TYR A 178 3.39 -11.09 8.52
C TYR A 178 3.40 -10.73 9.99
N VAL A 179 3.51 -9.43 10.24
CA VAL A 179 3.30 -8.79 11.54
C VAL A 179 2.47 -7.54 11.32
N GLY A 180 1.39 -7.40 12.08
CA GLY A 180 0.51 -6.23 12.04
C GLY A 180 0.36 -5.60 13.41
N TYR A 181 0.27 -4.27 13.45
CA TYR A 181 -0.01 -3.49 14.64
C TYR A 181 -1.22 -2.59 14.41
N ASP A 182 -2.05 -2.45 15.41
CA ASP A 182 -3.12 -1.45 15.45
C ASP A 182 -3.38 -1.04 16.91
N LEU A 183 -3.77 0.21 17.12
CA LEU A 183 -4.10 0.72 18.45
C LEU A 183 -5.48 0.26 18.91
N ASN A 184 -6.37 -0.10 17.97
CA ASN A 184 -7.71 -0.55 18.30
C ASN A 184 -7.75 -2.09 18.46
N PRO A 185 -8.02 -2.61 19.67
CA PRO A 185 -8.08 -4.05 19.92
C PRO A 185 -9.21 -4.75 19.16
N GLU A 186 -10.29 -4.06 18.80
CA GLU A 186 -11.38 -4.62 18.00
C GLU A 186 -10.91 -4.94 16.57
N TYR A 187 -10.09 -4.06 15.99
CA TYR A 187 -9.50 -4.31 14.68
C TYR A 187 -8.51 -5.48 14.70
N ILE A 188 -7.72 -5.60 15.75
CA ILE A 188 -6.84 -6.76 15.95
C ILE A 188 -7.65 -8.07 16.06
N SER A 189 -8.76 -8.05 16.81
CA SER A 189 -9.65 -9.21 16.92
C SER A 189 -10.26 -9.58 15.57
N LEU A 190 -10.71 -8.59 14.79
CA LEU A 190 -11.23 -8.78 13.44
C LEU A 190 -10.17 -9.34 12.49
N ALA A 191 -8.95 -8.81 12.54
CA ALA A 191 -7.82 -9.28 11.74
C ALA A 191 -7.51 -10.76 12.05
N LYS A 192 -7.45 -11.14 13.32
CA LYS A 192 -7.24 -12.54 13.74
C LYS A 192 -8.31 -13.48 13.19
N LYS A 193 -9.60 -13.08 13.29
CA LYS A 193 -10.70 -13.87 12.74
C LYS A 193 -10.56 -14.05 11.22
N ARG A 194 -10.33 -12.98 10.48
CA ARG A 194 -10.14 -13.05 9.02
C ARG A 194 -8.95 -13.93 8.61
N LEU A 195 -7.90 -13.99 9.42
CA LEU A 195 -6.76 -14.87 9.19
C LEU A 195 -7.05 -16.35 9.46
N GLN A 196 -8.04 -16.67 10.29
CA GLN A 196 -8.49 -18.05 10.50
C GLN A 196 -9.40 -18.52 9.37
N ASP A 197 -10.21 -17.62 8.82
CA ASP A 197 -11.20 -17.92 7.77
C ASP A 197 -10.57 -18.03 6.36
N ASN A 198 -9.31 -17.64 6.18
CA ASN A 198 -8.52 -17.67 4.93
C ASN A 198 -7.25 -18.52 5.12
#